data_0d8ceb85ce91c6762e44670f1de85f32
#
_entry.id   0d8ceb85ce91c6762e44670f1de85f32
#
_cell.length_a   1.000
_cell.length_b   1.000
_cell.length_c   1.000
_cell.angle_alpha   90.00
_cell.angle_beta   90.00
_cell.angle_gamma   90.00
#
_symmetry.space_group_name_H-M   'P 1'
#
loop_
_entity.id
_entity.type
_entity.pdbx_description
1 polymer ?
#
loop_
_entity_poly.entity_id
_entity_poly.type
_entity_poly.pdbx_seq_one_letter_code
_entity_poly.pdbx_strand_id
1 'polypeptide(L)'
;FNTAAIYITHDLSVVAQMADRIKVVRYGEEIEEADTRTMLTSPKEEYTKSLWSVRSLQKEEEEVTEDIVLEIDSISAAYGAAKVLFDINIKLPRGRTVAVVGESGSGKSTAARVITGLLPPTEGSVRFNRDKLPPALKNRTREQLRRIQMIYQMADVAMNPRQTVREIIGRPLEFYLGLTGSSNRKRTIELLELIDLDESFIDRLPSELSGGQKQRVCIARALAANPEVIICDEVTSALDQIVQEGILQLLMRLQREFKISYLFITHDIATVRAISDEVVVMSEGKVVEQGLKSKVFSPPHPEYTQLLLSSVPEMDPDWLTNILNQRL
;
A
#
# COMPACT_ATOMS: atom_id res chain seq x y z
N PHE A 1 5.66 25.13 -29.52
CA PHE A 1 6.28 26.12 -28.64
C PHE A 1 7.66 25.59 -28.24
N ASN A 2 8.75 26.33 -28.51
CA ASN A 2 10.10 26.00 -28.06
C ASN A 2 10.26 26.37 -26.57
N THR A 3 9.64 25.59 -25.69
CA THR A 3 9.65 25.81 -24.23
C THR A 3 10.60 24.81 -23.58
N ALA A 4 11.58 25.29 -22.82
CA ALA A 4 12.38 24.45 -21.95
C ALA A 4 11.58 24.16 -20.64
N ALA A 5 11.61 22.93 -20.17
CA ALA A 5 10.92 22.52 -18.96
C ALA A 5 11.87 21.82 -17.99
N ILE A 6 11.71 22.11 -16.70
CA ILE A 6 12.35 21.35 -15.62
C ILE A 6 11.24 20.54 -14.95
N TYR A 7 11.39 19.22 -14.92
CA TYR A 7 10.45 18.30 -14.31
C TYR A 7 11.04 17.71 -13.03
N ILE A 8 10.42 17.99 -11.88
CA ILE A 8 10.88 17.50 -10.58
C ILE A 8 9.93 16.36 -10.15
N THR A 9 10.46 15.17 -10.04
CA THR A 9 9.69 13.98 -9.67
C THR A 9 10.60 12.91 -9.08
N HIS A 10 10.03 12.00 -8.35
CA HIS A 10 10.66 10.75 -7.93
C HIS A 10 10.24 9.55 -8.80
N ASP A 11 9.33 9.73 -9.76
CA ASP A 11 8.91 8.67 -10.67
C ASP A 11 9.86 8.57 -11.87
N LEU A 12 10.73 7.57 -11.81
CA LEU A 12 11.74 7.31 -12.83
C LEU A 12 11.15 6.90 -14.17
N SER A 13 9.95 6.28 -14.19
CA SER A 13 9.30 5.90 -15.44
C SER A 13 8.84 7.12 -16.21
N VAL A 14 8.28 8.12 -15.50
CA VAL A 14 7.88 9.39 -16.11
C VAL A 14 9.09 10.13 -16.63
N VAL A 15 10.18 10.16 -15.84
CA VAL A 15 11.44 10.79 -16.26
C VAL A 15 12.00 10.13 -17.52
N ALA A 16 11.97 8.80 -17.59
CA ALA A 16 12.44 8.04 -18.76
C ALA A 16 11.71 8.43 -20.06
N GLN A 17 10.42 8.83 -19.97
CA GLN A 17 9.61 9.19 -21.13
C GLN A 17 9.71 10.65 -21.55
N MET A 18 9.99 11.55 -20.60
CA MET A 18 9.83 13.00 -20.83
C MET A 18 11.13 13.79 -20.85
N ALA A 19 12.20 13.29 -20.25
CA ALA A 19 13.42 14.04 -20.05
C ALA A 19 14.46 13.75 -21.15
N ASP A 20 15.13 14.79 -21.66
CA ASP A 20 16.32 14.66 -22.50
C ASP A 20 17.56 14.34 -21.65
N ARG A 21 17.62 14.95 -20.45
CA ARG A 21 18.70 14.79 -19.47
C ARG A 21 18.12 14.59 -18.08
N ILE A 22 18.78 13.75 -17.29
CA ILE A 22 18.41 13.44 -15.91
C ILE A 22 19.52 13.95 -14.98
N LYS A 23 19.11 14.68 -13.95
CA LYS A 23 19.97 15.09 -12.84
C LYS A 23 19.44 14.45 -11.55
N VAL A 24 20.26 13.61 -10.92
CA VAL A 24 19.97 12.98 -9.64
C VAL A 24 20.49 13.88 -8.53
N VAL A 25 19.61 14.22 -7.59
CA VAL A 25 19.90 15.10 -6.45
C VAL A 25 19.63 14.36 -5.14
N ARG A 26 20.51 14.52 -4.15
CA ARG A 26 20.35 13.97 -2.81
C ARG A 26 20.82 14.97 -1.77
N TYR A 27 19.99 15.25 -0.75
CA TYR A 27 20.29 16.23 0.31
C TYR A 27 20.70 17.62 -0.20
N GLY A 28 20.17 18.04 -1.36
CA GLY A 28 20.49 19.32 -2.00
C GLY A 28 21.77 19.31 -2.84
N GLU A 29 22.49 18.20 -2.90
CA GLU A 29 23.71 18.05 -3.71
C GLU A 29 23.43 17.23 -4.97
N GLU A 30 24.08 17.59 -6.07
CA GLU A 30 24.07 16.83 -7.30
C GLU A 30 24.89 15.56 -7.14
N ILE A 31 24.29 14.41 -7.42
CA ILE A 31 24.94 13.11 -7.34
C ILE A 31 25.43 12.68 -8.74
N GLU A 32 24.59 12.78 -9.74
CA GLU A 32 24.89 12.35 -11.10
C GLU A 32 24.04 13.11 -12.12
N GLU A 33 24.63 13.43 -13.27
CA GLU A 33 23.94 14.01 -14.42
C GLU A 33 24.38 13.29 -15.72
N ALA A 34 23.41 12.88 -16.52
CA ALA A 34 23.66 12.29 -17.84
C ALA A 34 22.44 12.48 -18.76
N ASP A 35 22.61 12.17 -20.06
CA ASP A 35 21.46 11.99 -20.95
C ASP A 35 20.60 10.79 -20.48
N THR A 36 19.31 10.83 -20.82
CA THR A 36 18.34 9.86 -20.32
C THR A 36 18.73 8.42 -20.61
N ARG A 37 19.19 8.10 -21.83
CA ARG A 37 19.57 6.73 -22.21
C ARG A 37 20.76 6.23 -21.39
N THR A 38 21.80 7.04 -21.24
CA THR A 38 22.99 6.71 -20.44
C THR A 38 22.60 6.51 -18.98
N MET A 39 21.78 7.42 -18.43
CA MET A 39 21.35 7.35 -17.04
C MET A 39 20.54 6.06 -16.74
N LEU A 40 19.72 5.62 -17.67
CA LEU A 40 18.89 4.41 -17.50
C LEU A 40 19.67 3.11 -17.71
N THR A 41 20.67 3.11 -18.61
CA THR A 41 21.39 1.86 -18.97
C THR A 41 22.69 1.66 -18.21
N SER A 42 23.34 2.72 -17.79
CA SER A 42 24.70 2.68 -17.23
C SER A 42 24.93 3.76 -16.17
N PRO A 43 24.11 3.83 -15.10
CA PRO A 43 24.33 4.75 -14.00
C PRO A 43 25.66 4.43 -13.31
N LYS A 44 26.41 5.47 -12.93
CA LYS A 44 27.75 5.33 -12.34
C LYS A 44 27.67 5.29 -10.81
N GLU A 45 26.90 6.19 -10.23
CA GLU A 45 26.82 6.37 -8.79
C GLU A 45 25.98 5.31 -8.11
N GLU A 46 26.43 4.80 -6.97
CA GLU A 46 25.73 3.77 -6.20
C GLU A 46 24.33 4.22 -5.76
N TYR A 47 24.15 5.48 -5.43
CA TYR A 47 22.84 6.01 -5.09
C TYR A 47 21.89 5.96 -6.30
N THR A 48 22.37 6.35 -7.48
CA THR A 48 21.58 6.26 -8.73
C THR A 48 21.21 4.80 -9.03
N LYS A 49 22.15 3.87 -8.92
CA LYS A 49 21.87 2.43 -9.09
C LYS A 49 20.81 1.93 -8.11
N SER A 50 20.85 2.39 -6.86
CA SER A 50 19.85 2.00 -5.85
C SER A 50 18.45 2.50 -6.18
N LEU A 51 18.30 3.67 -6.82
CA LEU A 51 16.99 4.14 -7.31
C LEU A 51 16.41 3.23 -8.39
N TRP A 52 17.26 2.62 -9.24
CA TRP A 52 16.85 1.70 -10.31
C TRP A 52 16.52 0.29 -9.79
N SER A 53 17.16 -0.15 -8.70
CA SER A 53 17.00 -1.50 -8.14
C SER A 53 15.64 -1.73 -7.46
N VAL A 54 14.96 -0.67 -7.04
CA VAL A 54 13.66 -0.72 -6.36
C VAL A 54 12.61 -1.55 -7.09
N ARG A 55 12.67 -1.63 -8.42
CA ARG A 55 11.73 -2.39 -9.26
C ARG A 55 12.04 -3.89 -9.37
N SER A 56 13.15 -4.35 -8.83
CA SER A 56 13.53 -5.78 -8.86
C SER A 56 12.85 -6.62 -7.78
N LEU A 57 12.15 -5.98 -6.83
CA LEU A 57 11.46 -6.69 -5.76
C LEU A 57 10.30 -7.50 -6.35
N GLN A 58 10.35 -8.82 -6.20
CA GLN A 58 9.29 -9.73 -6.61
C GLN A 58 9.02 -10.76 -5.52
N LYS A 59 7.77 -10.85 -5.11
CA LYS A 59 7.30 -11.93 -4.26
C LYS A 59 7.08 -13.17 -5.12
N GLU A 60 7.65 -14.30 -4.71
CA GLU A 60 7.34 -15.58 -5.33
C GLU A 60 5.86 -15.90 -5.15
N GLU A 61 5.23 -16.46 -6.19
CA GLU A 61 3.84 -16.86 -6.14
C GLU A 61 3.74 -18.17 -5.33
N GLU A 62 2.92 -18.16 -4.30
CA GLU A 62 2.68 -19.32 -3.48
C GLU A 62 1.37 -20.01 -3.91
N GLU A 63 1.23 -21.31 -3.62
CA GLU A 63 0.04 -22.09 -3.96
C GLU A 63 -1.26 -21.50 -3.40
N VAL A 64 -2.35 -21.64 -4.16
CA VAL A 64 -3.68 -21.18 -3.73
C VAL A 64 -4.11 -21.92 -2.46
N THR A 65 -4.62 -21.20 -1.49
CA THR A 65 -5.17 -21.75 -0.25
C THR A 65 -6.66 -21.43 -0.12
N GLU A 66 -7.43 -22.37 0.40
CA GLU A 66 -8.86 -22.20 0.68
C GLU A 66 -9.13 -21.64 2.10
N ASP A 67 -8.08 -21.41 2.91
CA ASP A 67 -8.24 -20.80 4.24
C ASP A 67 -8.44 -19.29 4.12
N ILE A 68 -9.69 -18.88 3.99
CA ILE A 68 -10.10 -17.48 3.84
C ILE A 68 -10.27 -16.82 5.21
N VAL A 69 -9.48 -15.80 5.50
CA VAL A 69 -9.55 -15.03 6.76
C VAL A 69 -10.60 -13.92 6.69
N LEU A 70 -10.74 -13.27 5.52
CA LEU A 70 -11.72 -12.20 5.30
C LEU A 70 -12.42 -12.41 3.97
N GLU A 71 -13.74 -12.29 3.96
CA GLU A 71 -14.57 -12.40 2.76
C GLU A 71 -15.52 -11.21 2.67
N ILE A 72 -15.54 -10.60 1.52
CA ILE A 72 -16.51 -9.57 1.12
C ILE A 72 -17.47 -10.26 0.17
N ASP A 73 -18.75 -10.34 0.57
CA ASP A 73 -19.78 -11.12 -0.10
C ASP A 73 -20.90 -10.21 -0.56
N SER A 74 -20.97 -9.97 -1.88
CA SER A 74 -22.00 -9.18 -2.58
C SER A 74 -22.22 -7.79 -1.99
N ILE A 75 -21.13 -7.09 -1.63
CA ILE A 75 -21.20 -5.77 -1.02
C ILE A 75 -21.62 -4.70 -2.01
N SER A 76 -22.71 -4.00 -1.67
CA SER A 76 -23.06 -2.69 -2.22
C SER A 76 -22.98 -1.64 -1.13
N ALA A 77 -22.56 -0.41 -1.46
CA ALA A 77 -22.46 0.69 -0.49
C ALA A 77 -22.75 2.05 -1.14
N ALA A 78 -23.23 2.99 -0.33
CA ALA A 78 -23.61 4.34 -0.77
C ALA A 78 -23.21 5.40 0.25
N TYR A 79 -22.92 6.59 -0.22
CA TYR A 79 -22.87 7.82 0.58
C TYR A 79 -24.16 8.61 0.35
N GLY A 80 -25.07 8.57 1.33
CA GLY A 80 -26.42 9.13 1.14
C GLY A 80 -27.15 8.42 0.01
N ALA A 81 -27.57 9.16 -1.02
CA ALA A 81 -28.25 8.61 -2.20
C ALA A 81 -27.29 8.09 -3.29
N ALA A 82 -26.01 8.43 -3.22
CA ALA A 82 -25.04 8.05 -4.25
C ALA A 82 -24.47 6.65 -3.97
N LYS A 83 -24.90 5.64 -4.74
CA LYS A 83 -24.32 4.29 -4.70
C LYS A 83 -22.93 4.33 -5.34
N VAL A 84 -21.92 3.79 -4.63
CA VAL A 84 -20.51 3.87 -5.02
C VAL A 84 -19.83 2.50 -5.09
N LEU A 85 -20.43 1.45 -4.51
CA LEU A 85 -19.99 0.06 -4.68
C LEU A 85 -21.17 -0.78 -5.16
N PHE A 86 -20.92 -1.68 -6.10
CA PHE A 86 -21.91 -2.49 -6.76
C PHE A 86 -21.48 -3.97 -6.76
N ASP A 87 -22.06 -4.78 -5.92
CA ASP A 87 -21.86 -6.23 -5.86
C ASP A 87 -20.37 -6.65 -5.79
N ILE A 88 -19.65 -6.10 -4.84
CA ILE A 88 -18.22 -6.39 -4.64
C ILE A 88 -18.07 -7.75 -3.95
N ASN A 89 -17.25 -8.60 -4.57
CA ASN A 89 -16.90 -9.91 -4.07
C ASN A 89 -15.38 -10.06 -4.03
N ILE A 90 -14.78 -10.16 -2.83
CA ILE A 90 -13.32 -10.30 -2.64
C ILE A 90 -13.08 -11.32 -1.52
N LYS A 91 -12.13 -12.23 -1.71
CA LYS A 91 -11.64 -13.15 -0.70
C LYS A 91 -10.20 -12.85 -0.37
N LEU A 92 -9.87 -12.80 0.91
CA LEU A 92 -8.52 -12.63 1.40
C LEU A 92 -8.08 -13.94 2.09
N PRO A 93 -7.18 -14.70 1.47
CA PRO A 93 -6.62 -15.90 2.08
C PRO A 93 -5.70 -15.55 3.26
N ARG A 94 -5.61 -16.46 4.24
CA ARG A 94 -4.77 -16.27 5.42
C ARG A 94 -3.29 -16.21 5.06
N GLY A 95 -2.60 -15.20 5.63
CA GLY A 95 -1.17 -15.00 5.43
C GLY A 95 -0.79 -14.53 4.02
N ARG A 96 -1.76 -14.11 3.21
CA ARG A 96 -1.57 -13.66 1.83
C ARG A 96 -1.78 -12.16 1.67
N THR A 97 -1.32 -11.64 0.55
CA THR A 97 -1.58 -10.27 0.11
C THR A 97 -2.51 -10.28 -1.10
N VAL A 98 -3.71 -9.73 -0.93
CA VAL A 98 -4.60 -9.40 -2.04
C VAL A 98 -4.45 -7.91 -2.34
N ALA A 99 -3.96 -7.59 -3.53
CA ALA A 99 -3.86 -6.20 -3.99
C ALA A 99 -5.17 -5.77 -4.65
N VAL A 100 -5.65 -4.58 -4.31
CA VAL A 100 -6.82 -3.94 -4.94
C VAL A 100 -6.34 -2.74 -5.73
N VAL A 101 -6.49 -2.78 -7.05
CA VAL A 101 -6.01 -1.75 -7.97
C VAL A 101 -7.12 -1.13 -8.79
N GLY A 102 -6.86 0.03 -9.37
CA GLY A 102 -7.78 0.77 -10.23
C GLY A 102 -7.55 2.27 -10.10
N GLU A 103 -8.19 3.06 -10.95
CA GLU A 103 -8.09 4.51 -10.95
C GLU A 103 -8.59 5.15 -9.65
N SER A 104 -8.20 6.41 -9.42
CA SER A 104 -8.77 7.22 -8.35
C SER A 104 -10.30 7.30 -8.52
N GLY A 105 -11.05 7.09 -7.43
CA GLY A 105 -12.52 7.05 -7.49
C GLY A 105 -13.13 5.70 -7.86
N SER A 106 -12.35 4.66 -8.19
CA SER A 106 -12.90 3.32 -8.52
C SER A 106 -13.55 2.57 -7.34
N GLY A 107 -13.50 3.12 -6.10
CA GLY A 107 -14.17 2.56 -4.93
C GLY A 107 -13.28 1.81 -3.94
N LYS A 108 -11.98 1.71 -4.15
CA LYS A 108 -11.02 0.95 -3.30
C LYS A 108 -11.06 1.34 -1.82
N SER A 109 -10.87 2.63 -1.53
CA SER A 109 -10.92 3.11 -0.13
C SER A 109 -12.32 3.04 0.46
N THR A 110 -13.38 3.05 -0.38
CA THR A 110 -14.76 2.82 0.08
C THR A 110 -14.92 1.35 0.51
N ALA A 111 -14.37 0.39 -0.24
CA ALA A 111 -14.36 -1.02 0.17
C ALA A 111 -13.63 -1.21 1.51
N ALA A 112 -12.47 -0.56 1.72
CA ALA A 112 -11.76 -0.55 3.01
C ALA A 112 -12.63 -0.02 4.15
N ARG A 113 -13.38 1.07 3.93
CA ARG A 113 -14.30 1.62 4.94
C ARG A 113 -15.47 0.69 5.25
N VAL A 114 -15.95 -0.06 4.27
CA VAL A 114 -16.98 -1.08 4.51
C VAL A 114 -16.41 -2.23 5.33
N ILE A 115 -15.24 -2.73 4.99
CA ILE A 115 -14.59 -3.82 5.74
C ILE A 115 -14.36 -3.42 7.19
N THR A 116 -13.89 -2.22 7.44
CA THR A 116 -13.64 -1.70 8.80
C THR A 116 -14.93 -1.33 9.56
N GLY A 117 -16.09 -1.28 8.89
CA GLY A 117 -17.38 -0.89 9.48
C GLY A 117 -17.55 0.61 9.64
N LEU A 118 -16.65 1.43 9.11
CA LEU A 118 -16.77 2.88 9.06
C LEU A 118 -17.88 3.35 8.11
N LEU A 119 -18.18 2.55 7.08
CA LEU A 119 -19.31 2.72 6.19
C LEU A 119 -20.12 1.42 6.19
N PRO A 120 -21.31 1.37 6.79
CA PRO A 120 -22.17 0.20 6.70
C PRO A 120 -22.58 -0.08 5.24
N PRO A 121 -22.50 -1.32 4.76
CA PRO A 121 -23.00 -1.66 3.43
C PRO A 121 -24.52 -1.54 3.35
N THR A 122 -25.04 -1.25 2.16
CA THR A 122 -26.49 -1.27 1.87
C THR A 122 -26.99 -2.67 1.58
N GLU A 123 -26.11 -3.52 1.02
CA GLU A 123 -26.39 -4.93 0.69
C GLU A 123 -25.13 -5.76 0.93
N GLY A 124 -25.32 -7.08 1.09
CA GLY A 124 -24.22 -8.02 1.28
C GLY A 124 -23.70 -8.11 2.71
N SER A 125 -22.53 -8.70 2.87
CA SER A 125 -21.91 -8.86 4.20
C SER A 125 -20.41 -9.02 4.14
N VAL A 126 -19.72 -8.64 5.22
CA VAL A 126 -18.31 -8.95 5.47
C VAL A 126 -18.24 -10.10 6.46
N ARG A 127 -17.44 -11.12 6.15
CA ARG A 127 -17.16 -12.25 7.04
C ARG A 127 -15.70 -12.23 7.45
N PHE A 128 -15.44 -12.52 8.70
CA PHE A 128 -14.10 -12.66 9.25
C PHE A 128 -13.99 -14.02 9.97
N ASN A 129 -13.06 -14.87 9.57
CA ASN A 129 -12.96 -16.26 10.04
C ASN A 129 -14.30 -17.01 9.91
N ARG A 130 -14.99 -16.84 8.77
CA ARG A 130 -16.31 -17.39 8.43
C ARG A 130 -17.50 -16.76 9.17
N ASP A 131 -17.28 -15.99 10.24
CA ASP A 131 -18.33 -15.31 10.99
C ASP A 131 -18.70 -13.98 10.36
N LYS A 132 -20.00 -13.71 10.25
CA LYS A 132 -20.50 -12.43 9.73
C LYS A 132 -20.20 -11.30 10.72
N LEU A 133 -19.51 -10.26 10.26
CA LEU A 133 -19.24 -9.08 11.06
C LEU A 133 -20.48 -8.16 11.15
N PRO A 134 -20.71 -7.52 12.30
CA PRO A 134 -21.67 -6.41 12.37
C PRO A 134 -21.30 -5.33 11.35
N PRO A 135 -22.27 -4.79 10.58
CA PRO A 135 -21.99 -3.85 9.50
C PRO A 135 -21.39 -2.52 9.99
N ALA A 136 -21.82 -2.04 11.14
CA ALA A 136 -21.33 -0.78 11.72
C ALA A 136 -20.26 -1.03 12.78
N LEU A 137 -19.19 -0.22 12.75
CA LEU A 137 -18.05 -0.26 13.68
C LEU A 137 -18.47 -0.31 15.16
N LYS A 138 -19.44 0.52 15.55
CA LYS A 138 -19.96 0.62 16.93
C LYS A 138 -20.54 -0.67 17.50
N ASN A 139 -20.93 -1.59 16.62
CA ASN A 139 -21.56 -2.87 16.98
C ASN A 139 -20.54 -4.03 17.02
N ARG A 140 -19.29 -3.78 16.62
CA ARG A 140 -18.22 -4.79 16.62
C ARG A 140 -17.64 -4.94 18.02
N THR A 141 -17.28 -6.16 18.38
CA THR A 141 -16.59 -6.44 19.63
C THR A 141 -15.16 -5.89 19.61
N ARG A 142 -14.58 -5.63 20.79
CA ARG A 142 -13.17 -5.21 20.91
C ARG A 142 -12.23 -6.19 20.21
N GLU A 143 -12.51 -7.49 20.28
CA GLU A 143 -11.71 -8.52 19.64
C GLU A 143 -11.78 -8.46 18.10
N GLN A 144 -12.95 -8.22 17.52
CA GLN A 144 -13.12 -8.03 16.09
C GLN A 144 -12.38 -6.77 15.60
N LEU A 145 -12.44 -5.68 16.38
CA LEU A 145 -11.72 -4.44 16.08
C LEU A 145 -10.20 -4.62 16.19
N ARG A 146 -9.73 -5.38 17.18
CA ARG A 146 -8.32 -5.67 17.39
C ARG A 146 -7.70 -6.44 16.22
N ARG A 147 -8.40 -7.44 15.73
CA ARG A 147 -7.88 -8.39 14.74
C ARG A 147 -7.89 -7.86 13.30
N ILE A 148 -8.64 -6.79 13.02
CA ILE A 148 -8.69 -6.12 11.71
C ILE A 148 -8.24 -4.68 11.91
N GLN A 149 -7.06 -4.34 11.41
CA GLN A 149 -6.48 -3.01 11.54
C GLN A 149 -6.38 -2.34 10.16
N MET A 150 -6.25 -1.02 10.15
CA MET A 150 -6.10 -0.25 8.92
C MET A 150 -4.95 0.75 9.05
N ILE A 151 -4.11 0.82 8.04
CA ILE A 151 -3.09 1.84 7.85
C ILE A 151 -3.59 2.78 6.76
N TYR A 152 -3.73 4.06 7.10
CA TYR A 152 -4.26 5.08 6.20
C TYR A 152 -3.18 5.65 5.28
N GLN A 153 -3.61 6.20 4.15
CA GLN A 153 -2.77 6.77 3.09
C GLN A 153 -1.78 7.82 3.61
N MET A 154 -2.23 8.73 4.46
CA MET A 154 -1.40 9.84 4.95
C MET A 154 -1.03 9.64 6.41
N ALA A 155 0.22 9.25 6.68
CA ALA A 155 0.72 9.09 8.04
C ALA A 155 0.60 10.37 8.88
N ASP A 156 0.79 11.54 8.27
CA ASP A 156 0.68 12.84 8.95
C ASP A 156 -0.70 13.12 9.55
N VAL A 157 -1.78 12.79 8.83
CA VAL A 157 -3.15 12.95 9.34
C VAL A 157 -3.61 11.78 10.20
N ALA A 158 -2.96 10.63 10.08
CA ALA A 158 -3.30 9.45 10.84
C ALA A 158 -2.77 9.46 12.28
N MET A 159 -1.84 10.37 12.61
CA MET A 159 -1.24 10.52 13.93
C MET A 159 -1.66 11.84 14.58
N ASN A 160 -1.87 11.82 15.89
CA ASN A 160 -2.05 13.05 16.64
C ASN A 160 -0.68 13.75 16.80
N PRO A 161 -0.49 14.98 16.25
CA PRO A 161 0.81 15.66 16.26
C PRO A 161 1.30 16.06 17.68
N ARG A 162 0.44 15.98 18.68
CA ARG A 162 0.75 16.29 20.09
C ARG A 162 1.12 15.06 20.92
N GLN A 163 1.04 13.87 20.33
CA GLN A 163 1.37 12.62 21.01
C GLN A 163 2.77 12.15 20.61
N THR A 164 3.51 11.63 21.59
CA THR A 164 4.79 10.98 21.34
C THR A 164 4.59 9.62 20.60
N VAL A 165 5.64 9.12 20.00
CA VAL A 165 5.65 7.77 19.38
C VAL A 165 5.19 6.71 20.39
N ARG A 166 5.63 6.81 21.66
CA ARG A 166 5.19 5.94 22.75
C ARG A 166 3.68 5.97 22.94
N GLU A 167 3.07 7.15 22.94
CA GLU A 167 1.63 7.30 23.14
C GLU A 167 0.85 6.76 21.93
N ILE A 168 1.35 6.99 20.72
CA ILE A 168 0.74 6.53 19.46
C ILE A 168 0.73 5.01 19.38
N ILE A 169 1.86 4.34 19.67
CA ILE A 169 1.99 2.87 19.64
C ILE A 169 1.40 2.26 20.90
N GLY A 170 1.55 2.92 22.05
CA GLY A 170 1.09 2.44 23.35
C GLY A 170 -0.43 2.41 23.50
N ARG A 171 -1.14 3.31 22.80
CA ARG A 171 -2.60 3.39 22.89
C ARG A 171 -3.32 2.09 22.50
N PRO A 172 -3.03 1.43 21.35
CA PRO A 172 -3.60 0.12 21.03
C PRO A 172 -3.21 -0.97 22.05
N LEU A 173 -1.98 -0.96 22.57
CA LEU A 173 -1.52 -1.91 23.58
C LEU A 173 -2.37 -1.82 24.86
N GLU A 174 -2.64 -0.60 25.31
CA GLU A 174 -3.51 -0.36 26.45
C GLU A 174 -4.96 -0.73 26.16
N PHE A 175 -5.50 -0.21 25.06
CA PHE A 175 -6.91 -0.36 24.72
C PHE A 175 -7.31 -1.81 24.43
N TYR A 176 -6.51 -2.53 23.63
CA TYR A 176 -6.84 -3.90 23.20
C TYR A 176 -6.29 -4.97 24.16
N LEU A 177 -5.08 -4.79 24.68
CA LEU A 177 -4.36 -5.82 25.41
C LEU A 177 -4.26 -5.54 26.92
N GLY A 178 -4.70 -4.35 27.39
CA GLY A 178 -4.63 -3.95 28.79
C GLY A 178 -3.20 -3.71 29.31
N LEU A 179 -2.21 -3.58 28.41
CA LEU A 179 -0.84 -3.32 28.81
C LEU A 179 -0.65 -1.87 29.23
N THR A 180 -0.16 -1.63 30.45
CA THR A 180 0.06 -0.30 31.03
C THR A 180 1.46 -0.16 31.61
N GLY A 181 1.90 1.07 31.93
CA GLY A 181 3.16 1.34 32.63
C GLY A 181 4.39 0.75 31.94
N SER A 182 5.20 0.02 32.68
CA SER A 182 6.47 -0.56 32.19
C SER A 182 6.27 -1.65 31.14
N SER A 183 5.21 -2.44 31.23
CA SER A 183 4.89 -3.48 30.24
C SER A 183 4.51 -2.88 28.89
N ASN A 184 3.76 -1.78 28.87
CA ASN A 184 3.44 -1.01 27.68
C ASN A 184 4.72 -0.44 27.05
N ARG A 185 5.58 0.22 27.86
CA ARG A 185 6.85 0.77 27.38
C ARG A 185 7.74 -0.32 26.75
N LYS A 186 7.92 -1.45 27.44
CA LYS A 186 8.72 -2.57 26.93
C LYS A 186 8.20 -3.05 25.59
N ARG A 187 6.88 -3.29 25.48
CA ARG A 187 6.27 -3.74 24.22
C ARG A 187 6.37 -2.70 23.12
N THR A 188 6.30 -1.41 23.44
CA THR A 188 6.51 -0.33 22.47
C THR A 188 7.93 -0.35 21.90
N ILE A 189 8.96 -0.59 22.73
CA ILE A 189 10.35 -0.71 22.29
C ILE A 189 10.51 -1.91 21.34
N GLU A 190 9.98 -3.07 21.70
CA GLU A 190 9.99 -4.26 20.83
C GLU A 190 9.32 -3.98 19.46
N LEU A 191 8.23 -3.22 19.45
CA LEU A 191 7.54 -2.83 18.22
C LEU A 191 8.36 -1.82 17.40
N LEU A 192 9.11 -0.92 18.04
CA LEU A 192 10.03 -0.02 17.34
C LEU A 192 11.15 -0.80 16.64
N GLU A 193 11.76 -1.76 17.32
CA GLU A 193 12.79 -2.64 16.74
C GLU A 193 12.25 -3.41 15.53
N LEU A 194 11.01 -3.94 15.61
CA LEU A 194 10.38 -4.65 14.50
C LEU A 194 10.20 -3.79 13.24
N ILE A 195 10.10 -2.47 13.40
CA ILE A 195 9.95 -1.52 12.28
C ILE A 195 11.27 -0.80 11.93
N ASP A 196 12.41 -1.32 12.39
CA ASP A 196 13.77 -0.79 12.17
C ASP A 196 13.92 0.66 12.69
N LEU A 197 13.36 0.95 13.86
CA LEU A 197 13.57 2.18 14.62
C LEU A 197 14.10 1.81 16.01
N ASP A 198 15.12 2.54 16.48
CA ASP A 198 15.69 2.31 17.80
C ASP A 198 14.88 2.98 18.92
N GLU A 199 15.21 2.64 20.20
CA GLU A 199 14.50 3.18 21.36
C GLU A 199 14.53 4.72 21.46
N SER A 200 15.51 5.40 20.86
CA SER A 200 15.60 6.88 20.92
C SER A 200 14.42 7.59 20.26
N PHE A 201 13.64 6.86 19.46
CA PHE A 201 12.44 7.39 18.81
C PHE A 201 11.22 7.46 19.77
N ILE A 202 11.25 6.77 20.90
CA ILE A 202 10.07 6.54 21.74
C ILE A 202 9.39 7.81 22.25
N ASP A 203 10.18 8.84 22.55
CA ASP A 203 9.69 10.10 23.12
C ASP A 203 9.59 11.23 22.07
N ARG A 204 9.90 10.94 20.77
CA ARG A 204 9.77 11.91 19.67
C ARG A 204 8.31 12.19 19.33
N LEU A 205 8.09 13.41 18.85
CA LEU A 205 6.81 13.83 18.25
C LEU A 205 6.81 13.53 16.73
N PRO A 206 5.63 13.41 16.10
CA PRO A 206 5.52 13.25 14.65
C PRO A 206 6.27 14.31 13.82
N SER A 207 6.34 15.55 14.30
CA SER A 207 7.08 16.64 13.64
C SER A 207 8.59 16.42 13.55
N GLU A 208 9.14 15.51 14.38
CA GLU A 208 10.57 15.18 14.43
C GLU A 208 10.91 13.94 13.59
N LEU A 209 9.93 13.39 12.85
CA LEU A 209 10.06 12.18 12.05
C LEU A 209 10.02 12.50 10.56
N SER A 210 10.84 11.79 9.77
CA SER A 210 10.70 11.78 8.31
C SER A 210 9.41 11.07 7.86
N GLY A 211 8.98 11.25 6.61
CA GLY A 211 7.79 10.59 6.06
C GLY A 211 7.82 9.05 6.21
N GLY A 212 8.96 8.44 5.88
CA GLY A 212 9.14 6.99 6.04
C GLY A 212 9.14 6.53 7.50
N GLN A 213 9.71 7.32 8.43
CA GLN A 213 9.66 7.03 9.86
C GLN A 213 8.23 7.12 10.40
N LYS A 214 7.46 8.13 9.99
CA LYS A 214 6.03 8.24 10.32
C LYS A 214 5.24 7.03 9.83
N GLN A 215 5.50 6.59 8.61
CA GLN A 215 4.85 5.40 8.05
C GLN A 215 5.19 4.14 8.84
N ARG A 216 6.46 3.95 9.23
CA ARG A 216 6.89 2.87 10.12
C ARG A 216 6.15 2.91 11.46
N VAL A 217 6.00 4.08 12.09
CA VAL A 217 5.23 4.25 13.34
C VAL A 217 3.75 3.87 13.13
N CYS A 218 3.13 4.23 11.99
CA CYS A 218 1.76 3.79 11.68
C CYS A 218 1.64 2.27 11.55
N ILE A 219 2.66 1.60 10.97
CA ILE A 219 2.73 0.13 10.90
C ILE A 219 2.85 -0.45 12.31
N ALA A 220 3.76 0.06 13.16
CA ALA A 220 3.90 -0.40 14.54
C ALA A 220 2.62 -0.22 15.36
N ARG A 221 1.91 0.89 15.15
CA ARG A 221 0.60 1.13 15.79
C ARG A 221 -0.43 0.07 15.40
N ALA A 222 -0.48 -0.33 14.13
CA ALA A 222 -1.35 -1.41 13.68
C ALA A 222 -0.93 -2.76 14.28
N LEU A 223 0.37 -3.08 14.29
CA LEU A 223 0.93 -4.29 14.89
C LEU A 223 0.69 -4.40 16.39
N ALA A 224 0.64 -3.28 17.11
CA ALA A 224 0.39 -3.21 18.56
C ALA A 224 -0.95 -3.86 18.95
N ALA A 225 -1.91 -3.94 18.04
CA ALA A 225 -3.17 -4.65 18.23
C ALA A 225 -3.04 -6.18 18.06
N ASN A 226 -1.90 -6.70 17.62
CA ASN A 226 -1.70 -8.10 17.22
C ASN A 226 -2.77 -8.57 16.21
N PRO A 227 -2.84 -7.95 15.00
CA PRO A 227 -3.89 -8.18 14.02
C PRO A 227 -3.67 -9.46 13.22
N GLU A 228 -4.75 -10.02 12.65
CA GLU A 228 -4.70 -11.07 11.62
C GLU A 228 -4.83 -10.49 10.21
N VAL A 229 -5.51 -9.35 10.09
CA VAL A 229 -5.70 -8.63 8.84
C VAL A 229 -5.27 -7.18 9.01
N ILE A 230 -4.47 -6.69 8.08
CA ILE A 230 -4.17 -5.27 7.94
C ILE A 230 -4.62 -4.80 6.55
N ILE A 231 -5.43 -3.77 6.53
CA ILE A 231 -5.81 -3.06 5.32
C ILE A 231 -4.80 -1.92 5.13
N CYS A 232 -4.06 -1.96 4.04
CA CYS A 232 -3.07 -0.96 3.66
C CYS A 232 -3.69 -0.06 2.59
N ASP A 233 -4.14 1.15 2.94
CA ASP A 233 -4.76 2.07 1.98
C ASP A 233 -3.71 3.08 1.50
N GLU A 234 -3.14 2.82 0.33
CA GLU A 234 -2.10 3.64 -0.34
C GLU A 234 -0.89 3.98 0.55
N VAL A 235 -0.43 3.04 1.35
CA VAL A 235 0.59 3.24 2.40
C VAL A 235 1.96 3.68 1.90
N THR A 236 2.24 3.62 0.61
CA THR A 236 3.53 3.98 0.00
C THR A 236 3.45 5.15 -0.98
N SER A 237 2.25 5.66 -1.31
CA SER A 237 2.04 6.63 -2.40
C SER A 237 2.70 8.00 -2.18
N ALA A 238 2.96 8.39 -0.93
CA ALA A 238 3.58 9.67 -0.57
C ALA A 238 5.08 9.57 -0.25
N LEU A 239 5.71 8.42 -0.55
CA LEU A 239 7.11 8.14 -0.22
C LEU A 239 7.97 8.13 -1.48
N ASP A 240 9.24 8.51 -1.33
CA ASP A 240 10.23 8.29 -2.38
C ASP A 240 10.49 6.79 -2.58
N GLN A 241 11.03 6.42 -3.75
CA GLN A 241 11.14 5.03 -4.17
C GLN A 241 11.97 4.16 -3.23
N ILE A 242 13.07 4.67 -2.67
CA ILE A 242 13.93 3.91 -1.75
C ILE A 242 13.20 3.65 -0.44
N VAL A 243 12.51 4.65 0.10
CA VAL A 243 11.71 4.52 1.32
C VAL A 243 10.54 3.58 1.08
N GLN A 244 9.88 3.68 -0.08
CA GLN A 244 8.80 2.79 -0.50
C GLN A 244 9.25 1.33 -0.51
N GLU A 245 10.41 1.01 -1.13
CA GLU A 245 10.98 -0.34 -1.12
C GLU A 245 11.20 -0.84 0.31
N GLY A 246 11.83 -0.02 1.17
CA GLY A 246 12.05 -0.38 2.56
C GLY A 246 10.76 -0.68 3.34
N ILE A 247 9.66 0.04 3.05
CA ILE A 247 8.35 -0.25 3.63
C ILE A 247 7.76 -1.56 3.09
N LEU A 248 7.88 -1.83 1.79
CA LEU A 248 7.39 -3.07 1.19
C LEU A 248 8.14 -4.29 1.73
N GLN A 249 9.48 -4.22 1.83
CA GLN A 249 10.30 -5.26 2.43
C GLN A 249 9.93 -5.51 3.90
N LEU A 250 9.70 -4.44 4.68
CA LEU A 250 9.23 -4.53 6.05
C LEU A 250 7.88 -5.26 6.12
N LEU A 251 6.89 -4.86 5.32
CA LEU A 251 5.57 -5.50 5.32
C LEU A 251 5.65 -6.98 4.94
N MET A 252 6.46 -7.36 3.95
CA MET A 252 6.67 -8.78 3.58
C MET A 252 7.36 -9.57 4.69
N ARG A 253 8.35 -8.98 5.39
CA ARG A 253 8.97 -9.60 6.56
C ARG A 253 7.97 -9.86 7.66
N LEU A 254 7.17 -8.85 8.03
CA LEU A 254 6.12 -8.94 9.05
C LEU A 254 5.04 -9.96 8.67
N GLN A 255 4.67 -10.04 7.39
CA GLN A 255 3.72 -11.05 6.90
C GLN A 255 4.21 -12.46 7.16
N ARG A 256 5.46 -12.74 6.81
CA ARG A 256 6.07 -14.07 7.01
C ARG A 256 6.20 -14.43 8.48
N GLU A 257 6.61 -13.47 9.31
CA GLU A 257 6.88 -13.68 10.74
C GLU A 257 5.59 -13.87 11.54
N PHE A 258 4.60 -13.01 11.31
CA PHE A 258 3.36 -12.98 12.09
C PHE A 258 2.14 -13.58 11.38
N LYS A 259 2.30 -14.11 10.15
CA LYS A 259 1.22 -14.66 9.33
C LYS A 259 0.06 -13.68 9.09
N ILE A 260 0.37 -12.39 8.98
CA ILE A 260 -0.59 -11.33 8.73
C ILE A 260 -1.09 -11.42 7.29
N SER A 261 -2.39 -11.22 7.09
CA SER A 261 -3.00 -11.12 5.77
C SER A 261 -3.16 -9.65 5.41
N TYR A 262 -2.74 -9.24 4.20
CA TYR A 262 -2.86 -7.86 3.75
C TYR A 262 -3.92 -7.71 2.66
N LEU A 263 -4.83 -6.76 2.85
CA LEU A 263 -5.58 -6.17 1.75
C LEU A 263 -4.87 -4.88 1.35
N PHE A 264 -4.16 -4.90 0.24
CA PHE A 264 -3.26 -3.81 -0.16
C PHE A 264 -3.86 -2.98 -1.29
N ILE A 265 -4.31 -1.78 -0.96
CA ILE A 265 -4.92 -0.85 -1.92
C ILE A 265 -3.83 0.07 -2.45
N THR A 266 -3.68 0.11 -3.78
CA THR A 266 -2.73 0.98 -4.45
C THR A 266 -3.16 1.24 -5.90
N HIS A 267 -2.63 2.30 -6.49
CA HIS A 267 -2.69 2.54 -7.95
C HIS A 267 -1.36 2.23 -8.65
N ASP A 268 -0.31 1.91 -7.89
CA ASP A 268 1.02 1.58 -8.42
C ASP A 268 1.13 0.09 -8.74
N ILE A 269 1.14 -0.24 -10.03
CA ILE A 269 1.25 -1.61 -10.55
C ILE A 269 2.60 -2.23 -10.22
N ALA A 270 3.69 -1.45 -10.14
CA ALA A 270 5.00 -1.97 -9.75
C ALA A 270 4.96 -2.51 -8.31
N THR A 271 4.35 -1.77 -7.39
CA THR A 271 4.10 -2.22 -6.01
C THR A 271 3.26 -3.51 -5.98
N VAL A 272 2.21 -3.61 -6.80
CA VAL A 272 1.38 -4.81 -6.87
C VAL A 272 2.19 -6.02 -7.30
N ARG A 273 3.01 -5.89 -8.36
CA ARG A 273 3.91 -6.95 -8.83
C ARG A 273 4.88 -7.42 -7.74
N ALA A 274 5.36 -6.46 -6.94
CA ALA A 274 6.35 -6.70 -5.90
C ALA A 274 5.82 -7.54 -4.72
N ILE A 275 4.59 -7.32 -4.25
CA ILE A 275 4.14 -7.84 -2.95
C ILE A 275 2.90 -8.72 -2.98
N SER A 276 2.10 -8.70 -4.07
CA SER A 276 0.81 -9.41 -4.07
C SER A 276 0.94 -10.89 -4.44
N ASP A 277 0.00 -11.67 -3.93
CA ASP A 277 -0.28 -13.04 -4.34
C ASP A 277 -1.45 -13.05 -5.34
N GLU A 278 -2.50 -12.29 -5.02
CA GLU A 278 -3.69 -12.12 -5.85
C GLU A 278 -3.96 -10.64 -6.12
N VAL A 279 -4.64 -10.37 -7.21
CA VAL A 279 -4.97 -9.02 -7.66
C VAL A 279 -6.46 -8.91 -7.93
N VAL A 280 -7.06 -7.81 -7.50
CA VAL A 280 -8.44 -7.41 -7.77
C VAL A 280 -8.40 -6.08 -8.49
N VAL A 281 -8.90 -6.04 -9.71
CA VAL A 281 -9.00 -4.82 -10.52
C VAL A 281 -10.39 -4.24 -10.35
N MET A 282 -10.46 -2.98 -9.89
CA MET A 282 -11.72 -2.26 -9.67
C MET A 282 -11.86 -1.07 -10.62
N SER A 283 -13.05 -0.93 -11.19
CA SER A 283 -13.45 0.24 -11.98
C SER A 283 -14.90 0.60 -11.66
N GLU A 284 -15.19 1.89 -11.51
CA GLU A 284 -16.57 2.42 -11.31
C GLU A 284 -17.38 1.69 -10.22
N GLY A 285 -16.71 1.34 -9.13
CA GLY A 285 -17.33 0.65 -7.99
C GLY A 285 -17.63 -0.83 -8.21
N LYS A 286 -17.04 -1.47 -9.22
CA LYS A 286 -17.19 -2.90 -9.55
C LYS A 286 -15.84 -3.59 -9.60
N VAL A 287 -15.83 -4.90 -9.36
CA VAL A 287 -14.70 -5.77 -9.68
C VAL A 287 -14.78 -6.14 -11.16
N VAL A 288 -13.75 -5.77 -11.93
CA VAL A 288 -13.66 -6.04 -13.38
C VAL A 288 -12.94 -7.35 -13.64
N GLU A 289 -11.89 -7.62 -12.85
CA GLU A 289 -11.09 -8.84 -12.94
C GLU A 289 -10.49 -9.15 -11.57
N GLN A 290 -10.32 -10.44 -11.26
CA GLN A 290 -9.61 -10.87 -10.07
C GLN A 290 -9.01 -12.27 -10.23
N GLY A 291 -7.92 -12.54 -9.55
CA GLY A 291 -7.26 -13.83 -9.56
C GLY A 291 -5.81 -13.77 -9.11
N LEU A 292 -5.08 -14.86 -9.32
CA LEU A 292 -3.64 -14.92 -9.09
C LEU A 292 -2.91 -13.81 -9.86
N LYS A 293 -1.86 -13.27 -9.29
CA LYS A 293 -1.04 -12.22 -9.89
C LYS A 293 -0.59 -12.60 -11.30
N SER A 294 -0.07 -13.81 -11.48
CA SER A 294 0.38 -14.33 -12.78
C SER A 294 -0.75 -14.31 -13.83
N LYS A 295 -1.97 -14.66 -13.43
CA LYS A 295 -3.13 -14.68 -14.33
C LYS A 295 -3.57 -13.27 -14.73
N VAL A 296 -3.72 -12.37 -13.75
CA VAL A 296 -4.20 -11.00 -14.00
C VAL A 296 -3.20 -10.18 -14.81
N PHE A 297 -1.91 -10.48 -14.73
CA PHE A 297 -0.87 -9.81 -15.53
C PHE A 297 -0.54 -10.51 -16.84
N SER A 298 -1.25 -11.58 -17.20
CA SER A 298 -1.05 -12.31 -18.49
C SER A 298 -2.29 -12.20 -19.35
N PRO A 299 -2.13 -11.90 -20.66
CA PRO A 299 -3.29 -11.80 -21.56
C PRO A 299 -4.00 -13.16 -21.73
N PRO A 300 -5.29 -13.18 -22.11
CA PRO A 300 -6.12 -12.04 -22.50
C PRO A 300 -6.68 -11.29 -21.28
N HIS A 301 -6.80 -9.96 -21.41
CA HIS A 301 -7.35 -9.09 -20.36
C HIS A 301 -8.73 -8.54 -20.74
N PRO A 302 -9.61 -8.24 -19.77
CA PRO A 302 -10.72 -7.32 -19.98
C PRO A 302 -10.20 -5.95 -20.45
N GLU A 303 -11.02 -5.23 -21.22
CA GLU A 303 -10.64 -3.95 -21.83
C GLU A 303 -10.06 -2.95 -20.82
N TYR A 304 -10.69 -2.81 -19.66
CA TYR A 304 -10.21 -1.91 -18.59
C TYR A 304 -8.87 -2.36 -17.99
N THR A 305 -8.68 -3.65 -17.72
CA THR A 305 -7.40 -4.18 -17.23
C THR A 305 -6.29 -3.93 -18.24
N GLN A 306 -6.57 -4.17 -19.52
CA GLN A 306 -5.62 -3.88 -20.61
C GLN A 306 -5.24 -2.40 -20.63
N LEU A 307 -6.24 -1.49 -20.54
CA LEU A 307 -6.01 -0.05 -20.47
C LEU A 307 -5.16 0.33 -19.27
N LEU A 308 -5.51 -0.20 -18.09
CA LEU A 308 -4.77 0.06 -16.83
C LEU A 308 -3.31 -0.36 -16.95
N LEU A 309 -3.04 -1.58 -17.43
CA LEU A 309 -1.69 -2.11 -17.58
C LEU A 309 -0.88 -1.37 -18.65
N SER A 310 -1.51 -1.03 -19.78
CA SER A 310 -0.87 -0.28 -20.88
C SER A 310 -0.63 1.21 -20.52
N SER A 311 -1.21 1.71 -19.45
CA SER A 311 -1.01 3.10 -19.00
C SER A 311 0.18 3.25 -18.04
N VAL A 312 0.80 2.14 -17.63
CA VAL A 312 1.96 2.17 -16.72
C VAL A 312 3.22 2.42 -17.55
N PRO A 313 3.91 3.55 -17.35
CA PRO A 313 5.12 3.83 -18.11
C PRO A 313 6.23 2.81 -17.80
N GLU A 314 6.91 2.35 -18.83
CA GLU A 314 8.10 1.51 -18.68
C GLU A 314 9.38 2.37 -18.60
N MET A 315 10.46 1.77 -18.10
CA MET A 315 11.78 2.41 -18.05
C MET A 315 12.48 2.43 -19.41
N ASP A 316 11.75 2.18 -20.50
CA ASP A 316 12.23 2.27 -21.88
C ASP A 316 11.92 3.68 -22.43
N PRO A 317 12.91 4.49 -22.83
CA PRO A 317 12.70 5.83 -23.39
C PRO A 317 11.82 5.85 -24.64
N ASP A 318 11.73 4.74 -25.36
CA ASP A 318 10.95 4.63 -26.60
C ASP A 318 9.51 4.12 -26.38
N TRP A 319 9.17 3.69 -25.15
CA TRP A 319 7.87 3.11 -24.81
C TRP A 319 6.68 4.01 -25.19
N LEU A 320 6.70 5.29 -24.82
CA LEU A 320 5.61 6.21 -25.15
C LEU A 320 5.46 6.42 -26.65
N THR A 321 6.58 6.57 -27.36
CA THR A 321 6.61 6.72 -28.81
C THR A 321 6.04 5.46 -29.49
N ASN A 322 6.40 4.28 -29.01
CA ASN A 322 5.90 3.01 -29.54
C ASN A 322 4.40 2.86 -29.33
N ILE A 323 3.87 3.23 -28.15
CA ILE A 323 2.42 3.19 -27.89
C ILE A 323 1.65 4.20 -28.75
N LEU A 324 2.17 5.42 -28.90
CA LEU A 324 1.50 6.43 -29.76
C LEU A 324 1.44 5.99 -31.21
N ASN A 325 2.50 5.37 -31.73
CA ASN A 325 2.55 4.83 -33.10
C ASN A 325 1.59 3.64 -33.31
N GLN A 326 1.26 2.88 -32.26
CA GLN A 326 0.29 1.77 -32.34
C GLN A 326 -1.18 2.24 -32.29
N ARG A 327 -1.42 3.47 -31.82
CA ARG A 327 -2.77 4.06 -31.70
C ARG A 327 -3.16 4.92 -32.92
N LEU A 328 -2.20 5.23 -33.82
CA LEU A 328 -2.39 5.90 -35.09
C LEU A 328 -2.63 4.88 -36.21
#